data_c8c60272a5c3db8ab78103f4066b1b1e
#
_entry.id   c8c60272a5c3db8ab78103f4066b1b1e
#
_cell.length_a   1.000
_cell.length_b   1.000
_cell.length_c   1.000
_cell.angle_alpha   90.00
_cell.angle_beta   90.00
_cell.angle_gamma   90.00
#
_symmetry.space_group_name_H-M   'P 1'
#
loop_
_entity.id
_entity.type
_entity.pdbx_description
1 polymer ?
#
loop_
_entity_poly.entity_id
_entity_poly.type
_entity_poly.pdbx_seq_one_letter_code
_entity_poly.pdbx_strand_id
1 'polypeptide(L)'
;TNNIKARLVDWGLSVIFKERNSIPKLLTNRPFQYNVPFSIILFNDTFTKMHAEFLKKEKDPTYFDTRSFVINYVITWINKRGAGHLKTLNSCFKTFFERGLINVEEQFKKDIIEFEYTFYFIFEYISYVLFKFTKDGKFDKMGYFSQVFLKNIDIWGFVMSYLPILEYLEEYYEELSSCEIDIVKKIINMVLYVIECSYVPIDIDKLLIKIDELNALLLKAQSASTIKFKAPADSSSNSGSNNKTSSKSHTQSRSRSKSTSSSTSISLSKSSSVKKTHKRKSISSLNRTRSIK
;
A
#
# COMPACT_ATOMS: atom_id res chain seq x y z
N THR A 1 6.80 28.66 23.85
CA THR A 1 6.05 27.53 23.27
C THR A 1 5.86 27.82 21.78
N ASN A 2 6.61 27.13 20.92
CA ASN A 2 6.41 27.20 19.47
C ASN A 2 5.07 26.52 19.16
N ASN A 3 4.06 27.31 18.81
CA ASN A 3 2.77 26.78 18.33
C ASN A 3 3.00 26.18 16.93
N ILE A 4 3.20 24.86 16.87
CA ILE A 4 3.22 24.12 15.61
C ILE A 4 1.79 24.08 15.09
N LYS A 5 1.57 24.65 13.90
CA LYS A 5 0.27 24.58 13.20
C LYS A 5 0.37 23.60 12.06
N ALA A 6 -0.38 22.49 12.16
CA ALA A 6 -0.55 21.59 11.02
C ALA A 6 -1.41 22.26 9.95
N ARG A 7 -1.04 22.11 8.67
CA ARG A 7 -1.82 22.54 7.51
C ARG A 7 -1.93 21.40 6.52
N LEU A 8 -3.13 21.14 6.05
CA LEU A 8 -3.36 20.24 4.93
C LEU A 8 -3.05 21.02 3.63
N VAL A 9 -2.19 20.47 2.81
CA VAL A 9 -1.79 21.01 1.51
C VAL A 9 -2.10 19.99 0.41
N ASP A 10 -2.13 20.44 -0.84
CA ASP A 10 -2.36 19.60 -2.01
C ASP A 10 -3.75 18.91 -2.05
N TRP A 11 -4.76 19.73 -2.22
CA TRP A 11 -6.15 19.29 -2.40
C TRP A 11 -6.45 18.74 -3.83
N GLY A 12 -5.44 18.59 -4.69
CA GLY A 12 -5.63 18.22 -6.09
C GLY A 12 -6.27 16.86 -6.32
N LEU A 13 -6.19 15.94 -5.34
CA LEU A 13 -6.85 14.64 -5.36
C LEU A 13 -8.03 14.54 -4.40
N SER A 14 -8.39 15.63 -3.73
CA SER A 14 -9.52 15.67 -2.82
C SER A 14 -10.84 15.61 -3.59
N VAL A 15 -11.81 14.95 -2.99
CA VAL A 15 -13.14 14.75 -3.59
C VAL A 15 -14.20 15.33 -2.65
N ILE A 16 -14.99 16.27 -3.15
CA ILE A 16 -16.20 16.70 -2.44
C ILE A 16 -17.29 15.70 -2.76
N PHE A 17 -17.67 14.88 -1.78
CA PHE A 17 -18.74 13.90 -1.93
C PHE A 17 -20.09 14.54 -1.66
N LYS A 18 -20.80 14.95 -2.72
CA LYS A 18 -22.15 15.54 -2.65
C LYS A 18 -23.24 14.55 -2.99
N GLU A 19 -22.95 13.59 -3.86
CA GLU A 19 -23.95 12.63 -4.40
C GLU A 19 -23.85 11.30 -3.67
N ARG A 20 -24.88 10.96 -2.90
CA ARG A 20 -24.91 9.69 -2.14
C ARG A 20 -25.07 8.44 -2.99
N ASN A 21 -25.34 8.57 -4.28
CA ASN A 21 -25.71 7.44 -5.15
C ASN A 21 -24.64 7.06 -6.20
N SER A 22 -23.50 7.72 -6.21
CA SER A 22 -22.43 7.41 -7.17
C SER A 22 -21.05 7.54 -6.55
N ILE A 23 -20.11 6.69 -6.99
CA ILE A 23 -18.71 6.80 -6.61
C ILE A 23 -18.07 7.91 -7.45
N PRO A 24 -17.38 8.87 -6.84
CA PRO A 24 -16.71 9.95 -7.56
C PRO A 24 -15.74 9.41 -8.61
N LYS A 25 -15.75 10.01 -9.81
CA LYS A 25 -14.89 9.58 -10.93
C LYS A 25 -13.41 9.56 -10.59
N LEU A 26 -12.95 10.46 -9.72
CA LEU A 26 -11.56 10.49 -9.24
C LEU A 26 -11.15 9.26 -8.43
N LEU A 27 -12.10 8.52 -7.87
CA LEU A 27 -11.85 7.27 -7.14
C LEU A 27 -11.98 6.03 -8.02
N THR A 28 -12.38 6.18 -9.29
CA THR A 28 -12.53 5.04 -10.20
C THR A 28 -11.25 4.78 -11.01
N ASN A 29 -11.05 3.53 -11.42
CA ASN A 29 -9.94 3.10 -12.30
C ASN A 29 -8.54 3.42 -11.77
N ARG A 30 -8.36 3.46 -10.45
CA ARG A 30 -7.06 3.72 -9.84
C ARG A 30 -6.17 2.47 -9.77
N PRO A 31 -4.84 2.59 -9.98
CA PRO A 31 -3.90 1.54 -9.63
C PRO A 31 -3.84 1.38 -8.10
N PHE A 32 -3.07 0.42 -7.61
CA PHE A 32 -2.77 0.32 -6.18
C PHE A 32 -2.08 1.57 -5.67
N GLN A 33 -2.54 2.07 -4.51
CA GLN A 33 -1.95 3.20 -3.82
C GLN A 33 -1.89 2.84 -2.33
N TYR A 34 -0.79 3.16 -1.64
CA TYR A 34 -0.65 2.87 -0.22
C TYR A 34 -1.50 3.81 0.66
N ASN A 35 -1.72 5.04 0.20
CA ASN A 35 -2.43 6.09 0.94
C ASN A 35 -3.96 6.04 0.83
N VAL A 36 -4.52 5.03 0.20
CA VAL A 36 -5.96 4.75 0.16
C VAL A 36 -6.21 3.26 0.40
N PRO A 37 -7.37 2.86 0.94
CA PRO A 37 -7.68 1.46 1.20
C PRO A 37 -7.50 0.58 -0.05
N PHE A 38 -7.01 -0.64 0.11
CA PHE A 38 -6.73 -1.56 -1.01
C PHE A 38 -7.94 -1.82 -1.89
N SER A 39 -9.13 -1.73 -1.33
CA SER A 39 -10.41 -1.86 -2.06
C SER A 39 -10.69 -0.78 -3.09
N ILE A 40 -9.86 0.26 -3.20
CA ILE A 40 -9.96 1.28 -4.26
C ILE A 40 -10.02 0.64 -5.65
N ILE A 41 -9.34 -0.48 -5.83
CA ILE A 41 -9.32 -1.20 -7.10
C ILE A 41 -10.65 -1.90 -7.45
N LEU A 42 -11.60 -1.99 -6.53
CA LEU A 42 -12.94 -2.54 -6.80
C LEU A 42 -13.86 -1.55 -7.54
N PHE A 43 -13.48 -0.27 -7.63
CA PHE A 43 -14.31 0.76 -8.23
C PHE A 43 -14.00 0.95 -9.72
N ASN A 44 -14.21 -0.10 -10.52
CA ASN A 44 -14.01 -0.06 -11.96
C ASN A 44 -14.86 -1.11 -12.70
N ASP A 45 -14.96 -0.93 -14.03
CA ASP A 45 -15.78 -1.81 -14.87
C ASP A 45 -15.16 -3.20 -15.08
N THR A 46 -13.82 -3.32 -15.02
CA THR A 46 -13.15 -4.62 -15.14
C THR A 46 -13.53 -5.51 -13.98
N PHE A 47 -13.47 -4.98 -12.75
CA PHE A 47 -13.93 -5.69 -11.57
C PHE A 47 -15.41 -6.09 -11.72
N THR A 48 -16.28 -5.13 -12.07
CA THR A 48 -17.71 -5.38 -12.18
C THR A 48 -18.02 -6.53 -13.15
N LYS A 49 -17.35 -6.56 -14.31
CA LYS A 49 -17.52 -7.63 -15.30
C LYS A 49 -17.01 -8.98 -14.79
N MET A 50 -15.78 -9.03 -14.30
CA MET A 50 -15.16 -10.28 -13.81
C MET A 50 -15.94 -10.86 -12.63
N HIS A 51 -16.37 -10.01 -11.69
CA HIS A 51 -17.14 -10.46 -10.53
C HIS A 51 -18.52 -10.97 -10.90
N ALA A 52 -19.20 -10.32 -11.84
CA ALA A 52 -20.47 -10.81 -12.35
C ALA A 52 -20.33 -12.17 -13.07
N GLU A 53 -19.25 -12.40 -13.81
CA GLU A 53 -18.95 -13.70 -14.43
C GLU A 53 -18.63 -14.78 -13.40
N PHE A 54 -17.89 -14.42 -12.34
CA PHE A 54 -17.63 -15.31 -11.22
C PHE A 54 -18.93 -15.74 -10.54
N LEU A 55 -19.81 -14.80 -10.17
CA LEU A 55 -21.07 -15.09 -9.48
C LEU A 55 -22.11 -15.84 -10.33
N LYS A 56 -21.98 -15.83 -11.67
CA LYS A 56 -22.78 -16.70 -12.55
C LYS A 56 -22.37 -18.17 -12.42
N LYS A 57 -21.12 -18.44 -12.15
CA LYS A 57 -20.57 -19.79 -12.00
C LYS A 57 -20.74 -20.31 -10.57
N GLU A 58 -20.44 -19.46 -9.61
CA GLU A 58 -20.50 -19.73 -8.17
C GLU A 58 -21.66 -18.93 -7.57
N LYS A 59 -22.82 -19.56 -7.40
CA LYS A 59 -24.04 -18.87 -6.93
C LYS A 59 -23.96 -18.49 -5.44
N ASP A 60 -23.26 -19.30 -4.65
CA ASP A 60 -23.08 -19.12 -3.21
C ASP A 60 -21.60 -19.34 -2.86
N PRO A 61 -20.71 -18.39 -3.23
CA PRO A 61 -19.30 -18.59 -3.10
C PRO A 61 -18.88 -18.62 -1.64
N THR A 62 -18.07 -19.62 -1.30
CA THR A 62 -17.39 -19.66 -0.01
C THR A 62 -16.34 -18.54 0.08
N TYR A 63 -15.79 -18.33 1.28
CA TYR A 63 -14.64 -17.42 1.44
C TYR A 63 -13.46 -17.83 0.55
N PHE A 64 -13.16 -19.12 0.43
CA PHE A 64 -12.05 -19.63 -0.39
C PHE A 64 -12.29 -19.43 -1.89
N ASP A 65 -13.53 -19.58 -2.38
CA ASP A 65 -13.88 -19.30 -3.77
C ASP A 65 -13.70 -17.81 -4.06
N THR A 66 -14.17 -16.95 -3.14
CA THR A 66 -14.00 -15.50 -3.20
C THR A 66 -12.52 -15.13 -3.22
N ARG A 67 -11.69 -15.74 -2.36
CA ARG A 67 -10.26 -15.50 -2.30
C ARG A 67 -9.55 -15.91 -3.60
N SER A 68 -9.91 -17.06 -4.16
CA SER A 68 -9.37 -17.53 -5.44
C SER A 68 -9.73 -16.56 -6.58
N PHE A 69 -10.96 -16.05 -6.60
CA PHE A 69 -11.36 -14.99 -7.51
C PHE A 69 -10.52 -13.72 -7.33
N VAL A 70 -10.33 -13.28 -6.09
CA VAL A 70 -9.57 -12.07 -5.75
C VAL A 70 -8.13 -12.15 -6.24
N ILE A 71 -7.45 -13.28 -6.06
CA ILE A 71 -6.09 -13.50 -6.56
C ILE A 71 -6.04 -13.25 -8.08
N ASN A 72 -6.93 -13.89 -8.84
CA ASN A 72 -7.02 -13.72 -10.29
C ASN A 72 -7.32 -12.28 -10.69
N TYR A 73 -8.25 -11.64 -9.99
CA TYR A 73 -8.63 -10.25 -10.26
C TYR A 73 -7.48 -9.28 -9.99
N VAL A 74 -6.82 -9.37 -8.84
CA VAL A 74 -5.71 -8.49 -8.46
C VAL A 74 -4.57 -8.58 -9.47
N ILE A 75 -4.16 -9.78 -9.87
CA ILE A 75 -3.14 -10.00 -10.89
C ILE A 75 -3.58 -9.38 -12.23
N THR A 76 -4.82 -9.60 -12.63
CA THR A 76 -5.38 -9.00 -13.87
C THR A 76 -5.35 -7.48 -13.82
N TRP A 77 -5.69 -6.90 -12.66
CA TRP A 77 -5.70 -5.45 -12.48
C TRP A 77 -4.31 -4.84 -12.53
N ILE A 78 -3.32 -5.48 -11.89
CA ILE A 78 -1.91 -5.07 -11.94
C ILE A 78 -1.40 -5.11 -13.37
N ASN A 79 -1.68 -6.19 -14.11
CA ASN A 79 -1.28 -6.31 -15.51
C ASN A 79 -1.92 -5.24 -16.40
N LYS A 80 -3.14 -4.80 -16.08
CA LYS A 80 -3.89 -3.80 -16.84
C LYS A 80 -3.50 -2.35 -16.51
N ARG A 81 -3.26 -2.05 -15.24
CA ARG A 81 -3.07 -0.67 -14.74
C ARG A 81 -1.68 -0.38 -14.23
N GLY A 82 -0.82 -1.38 -14.20
CA GLY A 82 0.49 -1.31 -13.56
C GLY A 82 0.43 -1.54 -12.05
N ALA A 83 1.60 -1.74 -11.46
CA ALA A 83 1.76 -2.06 -10.04
C ALA A 83 1.39 -0.89 -9.10
N GLY A 84 1.30 0.35 -9.61
CA GLY A 84 1.06 1.52 -8.75
C GLY A 84 2.11 1.65 -7.65
N HIS A 85 1.66 1.76 -6.40
CA HIS A 85 2.54 1.85 -5.23
C HIS A 85 2.89 0.48 -4.61
N LEU A 86 2.74 -0.63 -5.36
CA LEU A 86 3.03 -1.97 -4.84
C LEU A 86 4.49 -2.10 -4.38
N LYS A 87 5.44 -1.45 -5.08
CA LYS A 87 6.85 -1.44 -4.67
C LYS A 87 7.03 -0.79 -3.29
N THR A 88 6.37 0.33 -3.03
CA THR A 88 6.40 1.01 -1.72
C THR A 88 5.76 0.13 -0.63
N LEU A 89 4.60 -0.48 -0.92
CA LEU A 89 3.97 -1.42 0.01
C LEU A 89 4.91 -2.58 0.34
N ASN A 90 5.58 -3.14 -0.66
CA ASN A 90 6.53 -4.25 -0.46
C ASN A 90 7.74 -3.82 0.39
N SER A 91 8.26 -2.62 0.18
CA SER A 91 9.31 -2.04 1.02
C SER A 91 8.86 -1.93 2.48
N CYS A 92 7.63 -1.46 2.73
CA CYS A 92 7.08 -1.36 4.08
C CYS A 92 6.91 -2.74 4.74
N PHE A 93 6.38 -3.73 4.02
CA PHE A 93 6.24 -5.08 4.57
C PHE A 93 7.59 -5.77 4.77
N LYS A 94 8.59 -5.47 3.96
CA LYS A 94 9.97 -5.86 4.20
C LYS A 94 10.42 -5.37 5.58
N THR A 95 10.27 -4.07 5.85
CA THR A 95 10.57 -3.46 7.15
C THR A 95 9.84 -4.15 8.31
N PHE A 96 8.58 -4.57 8.10
CA PHE A 96 7.79 -5.19 9.18
C PHE A 96 8.23 -6.63 9.51
N PHE A 97 8.63 -7.40 8.51
CA PHE A 97 8.74 -8.85 8.64
C PHE A 97 10.14 -9.42 8.41
N GLU A 98 11.05 -8.66 7.79
CA GLU A 98 12.40 -9.15 7.44
C GLU A 98 13.17 -9.71 8.64
N ARG A 99 13.00 -9.10 9.81
CA ARG A 99 13.67 -9.53 11.04
C ARG A 99 13.18 -10.86 11.56
N GLY A 100 11.93 -11.23 11.27
CA GLY A 100 11.40 -12.57 11.55
C GLY A 100 11.99 -13.65 10.66
N LEU A 101 12.68 -13.27 9.58
CA LEU A 101 13.25 -14.15 8.57
C LEU A 101 14.77 -14.33 8.70
N ILE A 102 15.33 -14.20 9.91
CA ILE A 102 16.79 -14.22 10.17
C ILE A 102 17.47 -15.45 9.58
N ASN A 103 16.82 -16.62 9.65
CA ASN A 103 17.37 -17.90 9.20
C ASN A 103 17.01 -18.23 7.74
N VAL A 104 16.43 -17.30 6.99
CA VAL A 104 16.05 -17.48 5.58
C VAL A 104 17.15 -16.91 4.70
N GLU A 105 17.54 -17.65 3.67
CA GLU A 105 18.49 -17.15 2.68
C GLU A 105 17.96 -15.92 1.97
N GLU A 106 18.83 -14.95 1.68
CA GLU A 106 18.46 -13.64 1.16
C GLU A 106 17.65 -13.70 -0.14
N GLN A 107 17.96 -14.66 -1.01
CA GLN A 107 17.23 -14.87 -2.26
C GLN A 107 15.74 -15.23 -2.04
N PHE A 108 15.41 -15.94 -0.94
CA PHE A 108 14.03 -16.32 -0.62
C PHE A 108 13.29 -15.27 0.21
N LYS A 109 14.01 -14.43 0.98
CA LYS A 109 13.38 -13.37 1.78
C LYS A 109 12.52 -12.45 0.91
N LYS A 110 13.04 -12.05 -0.26
CA LYS A 110 12.31 -11.17 -1.17
C LYS A 110 10.99 -11.78 -1.63
N ASP A 111 11.03 -13.06 -2.03
CA ASP A 111 9.82 -13.76 -2.50
C ASP A 111 8.81 -13.94 -1.37
N ILE A 112 9.26 -14.32 -0.16
CA ILE A 112 8.40 -14.44 1.02
C ILE A 112 7.74 -13.11 1.33
N ILE A 113 8.49 -12.00 1.36
CA ILE A 113 7.93 -10.68 1.66
C ILE A 113 6.94 -10.25 0.59
N GLU A 114 7.27 -10.42 -0.70
CA GLU A 114 6.39 -10.00 -1.78
C GLU A 114 5.14 -10.87 -1.87
N PHE A 115 5.26 -12.19 -1.88
CA PHE A 115 4.15 -13.09 -2.15
C PHE A 115 3.42 -13.54 -0.88
N GLU A 116 4.13 -13.81 0.23
CA GLU A 116 3.52 -14.30 1.46
C GLU A 116 2.97 -13.18 2.34
N TYR A 117 3.60 -12.00 2.38
CA TYR A 117 3.12 -10.91 3.22
C TYR A 117 2.39 -9.84 2.41
N THR A 118 3.02 -9.20 1.44
CA THR A 118 2.41 -8.06 0.72
C THR A 118 1.13 -8.48 0.02
N PHE A 119 1.20 -9.52 -0.81
CA PHE A 119 0.02 -10.01 -1.52
C PHE A 119 -0.98 -10.68 -0.58
N TYR A 120 -0.53 -11.37 0.45
CA TYR A 120 -1.42 -11.95 1.47
C TYR A 120 -2.34 -10.88 2.04
N PHE A 121 -1.81 -9.77 2.56
CA PHE A 121 -2.63 -8.70 3.15
C PHE A 121 -3.58 -8.07 2.13
N ILE A 122 -3.14 -7.88 0.89
CA ILE A 122 -4.00 -7.35 -0.18
C ILE A 122 -5.14 -8.32 -0.49
N PHE A 123 -4.83 -9.61 -0.65
CA PHE A 123 -5.83 -10.63 -0.98
C PHE A 123 -6.82 -10.82 0.17
N GLU A 124 -6.36 -10.93 1.40
CA GLU A 124 -7.22 -11.04 2.57
C GLU A 124 -8.15 -9.83 2.70
N TYR A 125 -7.58 -8.61 2.62
CA TYR A 125 -8.35 -7.38 2.71
C TYR A 125 -9.52 -7.36 1.71
N ILE A 126 -9.23 -7.61 0.43
CA ILE A 126 -10.22 -7.56 -0.64
C ILE A 126 -11.21 -8.71 -0.54
N SER A 127 -10.74 -9.90 -0.16
CA SER A 127 -11.59 -11.08 0.01
C SER A 127 -12.63 -10.88 1.11
N TYR A 128 -12.25 -10.34 2.24
CA TYR A 128 -13.19 -10.01 3.31
C TYR A 128 -14.22 -8.97 2.89
N VAL A 129 -13.79 -7.92 2.16
CA VAL A 129 -14.71 -6.93 1.61
C VAL A 129 -15.76 -7.60 0.72
N LEU A 130 -15.34 -8.41 -0.23
CA LEU A 130 -16.25 -9.08 -1.16
C LEU A 130 -17.14 -10.10 -0.46
N PHE A 131 -16.57 -10.92 0.41
CA PHE A 131 -17.33 -11.94 1.13
C PHE A 131 -18.43 -11.34 2.02
N LYS A 132 -18.17 -10.18 2.65
CA LYS A 132 -19.14 -9.51 3.54
C LYS A 132 -20.16 -8.66 2.79
N PHE A 133 -19.80 -8.10 1.64
CA PHE A 133 -20.67 -7.18 0.89
C PHE A 133 -21.21 -7.77 -0.41
N THR A 134 -21.01 -9.06 -0.68
CA THR A 134 -21.73 -9.75 -1.78
C THR A 134 -23.00 -10.39 -1.21
N LYS A 135 -24.16 -9.95 -1.71
CA LYS A 135 -25.47 -10.46 -1.32
C LYS A 135 -26.32 -10.66 -2.56
N ASP A 136 -27.14 -11.69 -2.57
CA ASP A 136 -28.07 -12.00 -3.67
C ASP A 136 -27.37 -12.02 -5.05
N GLY A 137 -26.19 -12.63 -5.10
CA GLY A 137 -25.40 -12.73 -6.33
C GLY A 137 -24.88 -11.39 -6.86
N LYS A 138 -24.73 -10.37 -6.00
CA LYS A 138 -24.24 -9.04 -6.38
C LYS A 138 -23.39 -8.40 -5.27
N PHE A 139 -22.31 -7.75 -5.67
CA PHE A 139 -21.53 -6.91 -4.76
C PHE A 139 -22.27 -5.61 -4.46
N ASP A 140 -22.62 -5.38 -3.20
CA ASP A 140 -23.19 -4.12 -2.72
C ASP A 140 -22.12 -3.04 -2.64
N LYS A 141 -21.70 -2.59 -3.81
CA LYS A 141 -20.66 -1.59 -3.99
C LYS A 141 -20.94 -0.29 -3.26
N MET A 142 -22.19 0.18 -3.31
CA MET A 142 -22.57 1.45 -2.68
C MET A 142 -22.73 1.33 -1.17
N GLY A 143 -23.23 0.19 -0.68
CA GLY A 143 -23.28 -0.11 0.74
C GLY A 143 -21.86 -0.14 1.33
N TYR A 144 -20.94 -0.88 0.71
CA TYR A 144 -19.53 -0.88 1.12
C TYR A 144 -18.91 0.52 1.07
N PHE A 145 -19.08 1.23 -0.04
CA PHE A 145 -18.52 2.57 -0.22
C PHE A 145 -18.97 3.54 0.87
N SER A 146 -20.27 3.58 1.19
CA SER A 146 -20.82 4.53 2.16
C SER A 146 -20.60 4.11 3.63
N GLN A 147 -20.68 2.80 3.91
CA GLN A 147 -20.62 2.30 5.29
C GLN A 147 -19.20 2.13 5.81
N VAL A 148 -18.24 1.83 4.93
CA VAL A 148 -16.86 1.48 5.30
C VAL A 148 -15.86 2.38 4.61
N PHE A 149 -15.79 2.37 3.27
CA PHE A 149 -14.74 3.01 2.52
C PHE A 149 -14.61 4.51 2.82
N LEU A 150 -15.72 5.26 2.76
CA LEU A 150 -15.73 6.70 3.04
C LEU A 150 -15.36 7.05 4.48
N LYS A 151 -15.66 6.17 5.42
CA LYS A 151 -15.30 6.38 6.83
C LYS A 151 -13.83 6.11 7.11
N ASN A 152 -13.23 5.24 6.30
CA ASN A 152 -11.86 4.77 6.52
C ASN A 152 -10.81 5.52 5.68
N ILE A 153 -11.17 6.12 4.54
CA ILE A 153 -10.20 6.60 3.57
C ILE A 153 -9.25 7.65 4.13
N ASP A 154 -9.75 8.64 4.87
CA ASP A 154 -8.92 9.71 5.43
C ASP A 154 -8.09 9.22 6.62
N ILE A 155 -8.67 8.36 7.46
CA ILE A 155 -7.99 7.73 8.59
C ILE A 155 -6.87 6.81 8.08
N TRP A 156 -7.16 6.03 7.04
CA TRP A 156 -6.16 5.21 6.36
C TRP A 156 -4.99 6.05 5.85
N GLY A 157 -5.28 7.11 5.09
CA GLY A 157 -4.27 8.02 4.57
C GLY A 157 -3.41 8.65 5.67
N PHE A 158 -4.04 9.03 6.79
CA PHE A 158 -3.34 9.54 7.97
C PHE A 158 -2.38 8.51 8.56
N VAL A 159 -2.83 7.28 8.81
CA VAL A 159 -1.97 6.23 9.37
C VAL A 159 -0.85 5.85 8.41
N MET A 160 -1.13 5.77 7.10
CA MET A 160 -0.12 5.48 6.10
C MET A 160 0.93 6.60 5.93
N SER A 161 0.67 7.81 6.44
CA SER A 161 1.68 8.88 6.47
C SER A 161 2.86 8.61 7.42
N TYR A 162 2.74 7.61 8.29
CA TYR A 162 3.85 7.15 9.14
C TYR A 162 4.84 6.22 8.42
N LEU A 163 4.51 5.71 7.22
CA LEU A 163 5.39 4.78 6.49
C LEU A 163 6.77 5.36 6.17
N PRO A 164 6.93 6.65 5.75
CA PRO A 164 8.25 7.23 5.55
C PRO A 164 9.11 7.29 6.82
N ILE A 165 8.47 7.40 8.00
CA ILE A 165 9.17 7.36 9.29
C ILE A 165 9.72 5.96 9.52
N LEU A 166 8.96 4.92 9.19
CA LEU A 166 9.42 3.53 9.29
C LEU A 166 10.60 3.26 8.36
N GLU A 167 10.53 3.71 7.10
CA GLU A 167 11.64 3.57 6.14
C GLU A 167 12.92 4.24 6.69
N TYR A 168 12.80 5.44 7.25
CA TYR A 168 13.92 6.15 7.85
C TYR A 168 14.49 5.42 9.08
N LEU A 169 13.64 4.97 10.01
CA LEU A 169 14.08 4.26 11.21
C LEU A 169 14.70 2.90 10.87
N GLU A 170 14.25 2.25 9.80
CA GLU A 170 14.81 0.96 9.37
C GLU A 170 16.26 1.09 8.85
N GLU A 171 16.58 2.19 8.17
CA GLU A 171 17.93 2.47 7.68
C GLU A 171 18.96 2.49 8.82
N TYR A 172 18.54 2.92 10.03
CA TYR A 172 19.39 3.06 11.22
C TYR A 172 19.02 2.07 12.33
N TYR A 173 18.36 0.99 12.02
CA TYR A 173 17.75 0.12 13.05
C TYR A 173 18.75 -0.45 14.06
N GLU A 174 19.96 -0.82 13.64
CA GLU A 174 20.97 -1.37 14.52
C GLU A 174 21.50 -0.33 15.54
N GLU A 175 21.27 0.95 15.26
CA GLU A 175 21.64 2.08 16.12
C GLU A 175 20.48 2.54 17.02
N LEU A 176 19.25 1.99 16.79
CA LEU A 176 18.07 2.40 17.54
C LEU A 176 18.16 1.96 19.02
N SER A 177 17.78 2.88 19.90
CA SER A 177 17.53 2.57 21.30
C SER A 177 16.29 1.66 21.46
N SER A 178 16.14 1.01 22.60
CA SER A 178 14.96 0.22 22.91
C SER A 178 13.65 1.01 22.79
N CYS A 179 13.67 2.29 23.12
CA CYS A 179 12.52 3.18 23.01
C CYS A 179 12.15 3.44 21.55
N GLU A 180 13.12 3.61 20.66
CA GLU A 180 12.90 3.81 19.22
C GLU A 180 12.40 2.53 18.56
N ILE A 181 12.91 1.37 18.97
CA ILE A 181 12.38 0.07 18.54
C ILE A 181 10.90 -0.08 18.95
N ASP A 182 10.52 0.37 20.13
CA ASP A 182 9.13 0.34 20.57
C ASP A 182 8.26 1.32 19.77
N ILE A 183 8.78 2.47 19.32
CA ILE A 183 8.12 3.38 18.39
C ILE A 183 7.85 2.66 17.06
N VAL A 184 8.85 2.00 16.48
CA VAL A 184 8.70 1.19 15.25
C VAL A 184 7.57 0.18 15.40
N LYS A 185 7.57 -0.62 16.47
CA LYS A 185 6.53 -1.62 16.75
C LYS A 185 5.14 -0.99 16.85
N LYS A 186 5.01 0.17 17.50
CA LYS A 186 3.71 0.86 17.64
C LYS A 186 3.19 1.35 16.31
N ILE A 187 4.04 1.92 15.45
CA ILE A 187 3.65 2.33 14.09
C ILE A 187 3.20 1.11 13.27
N ILE A 188 3.97 0.02 13.28
CA ILE A 188 3.60 -1.24 12.61
C ILE A 188 2.21 -1.71 13.08
N ASN A 189 1.98 -1.74 14.39
CA ASN A 189 0.70 -2.16 14.97
C ASN A 189 -0.47 -1.26 14.54
N MET A 190 -0.24 0.04 14.35
CA MET A 190 -1.28 0.95 13.82
C MET A 190 -1.58 0.66 12.35
N VAL A 191 -0.55 0.42 11.53
CA VAL A 191 -0.71 0.09 10.11
C VAL A 191 -1.46 -1.24 9.95
N LEU A 192 -1.08 -2.27 10.68
CA LEU A 192 -1.76 -3.57 10.64
C LEU A 192 -3.21 -3.45 11.11
N TYR A 193 -3.48 -2.68 12.16
CA TYR A 193 -4.84 -2.44 12.65
C TYR A 193 -5.77 -1.85 11.57
N VAL A 194 -5.32 -0.84 10.82
CA VAL A 194 -6.17 -0.27 9.76
C VAL A 194 -6.35 -1.23 8.58
N ILE A 195 -5.36 -2.09 8.29
CA ILE A 195 -5.47 -3.15 7.29
C ILE A 195 -6.51 -4.19 7.70
N GLU A 196 -6.57 -4.56 8.98
CA GLU A 196 -7.56 -5.50 9.50
C GLU A 196 -9.00 -4.96 9.42
N CYS A 197 -9.19 -3.63 9.45
CA CYS A 197 -10.50 -3.00 9.33
C CYS A 197 -11.05 -2.95 7.89
N SER A 198 -10.89 -4.04 7.12
CA SER A 198 -11.22 -4.06 5.70
C SER A 198 -12.72 -3.92 5.39
N TYR A 199 -13.58 -4.50 6.22
CA TYR A 199 -15.04 -4.57 6.01
C TYR A 199 -15.85 -3.89 7.12
N VAL A 200 -15.18 -3.19 8.03
CA VAL A 200 -15.79 -2.41 9.12
C VAL A 200 -15.18 -1.02 9.19
N PRO A 201 -15.90 -0.02 9.71
CA PRO A 201 -15.29 1.26 10.02
C PRO A 201 -14.16 1.10 11.03
N ILE A 202 -13.09 1.87 10.84
CA ILE A 202 -12.00 1.96 11.82
C ILE A 202 -12.55 2.56 13.11
N ASP A 203 -12.33 1.88 14.23
CA ASP A 203 -12.68 2.38 15.55
C ASP A 203 -11.69 3.49 15.93
N ILE A 204 -12.20 4.72 15.93
CA ILE A 204 -11.39 5.93 16.16
C ILE A 204 -10.87 5.95 17.60
N ASP A 205 -11.66 5.51 18.57
CA ASP A 205 -11.25 5.53 19.98
C ASP A 205 -10.07 4.58 20.22
N LYS A 206 -10.12 3.37 19.62
CA LYS A 206 -8.99 2.44 19.65
C LYS A 206 -7.76 2.99 18.92
N LEU A 207 -7.95 3.71 17.83
CA LEU A 207 -6.83 4.32 17.11
C LEU A 207 -6.21 5.45 17.93
N LEU A 208 -7.03 6.30 18.57
CA LEU A 208 -6.56 7.37 19.44
C LEU A 208 -5.72 6.83 20.60
N ILE A 209 -6.14 5.74 21.24
CA ILE A 209 -5.33 5.07 22.28
C ILE A 209 -3.95 4.68 21.73
N LYS A 210 -3.89 4.10 20.53
CA LYS A 210 -2.61 3.73 19.91
C LYS A 210 -1.72 4.95 19.59
N ILE A 211 -2.34 6.05 19.17
CA ILE A 211 -1.64 7.31 18.89
C ILE A 211 -1.12 7.93 20.18
N ASP A 212 -1.90 7.91 21.27
CA ASP A 212 -1.46 8.44 22.57
C ASP A 212 -0.29 7.62 23.14
N GLU A 213 -0.34 6.29 23.00
CA GLU A 213 0.78 5.43 23.37
C GLU A 213 2.04 5.74 22.54
N LEU A 214 1.89 6.00 21.23
CA LEU A 214 3.00 6.41 20.35
C LEU A 214 3.54 7.78 20.78
N ASN A 215 2.68 8.75 21.06
CA ASN A 215 3.08 10.08 21.52
C ASN A 215 3.85 10.02 22.85
N ALA A 216 3.43 9.18 23.78
CA ALA A 216 4.16 8.96 25.03
C ALA A 216 5.59 8.45 24.81
N LEU A 217 5.78 7.51 23.86
CA LEU A 217 7.10 7.02 23.49
C LEU A 217 7.96 8.09 22.80
N LEU A 218 7.35 8.89 21.90
CA LEU A 218 8.06 9.99 21.23
C LEU A 218 8.55 11.05 22.22
N LEU A 219 7.73 11.41 23.19
CA LEU A 219 8.12 12.34 24.26
C LEU A 219 9.22 11.77 25.14
N LYS A 220 9.18 10.48 25.47
CA LYS A 220 10.22 9.77 26.21
C LYS A 220 11.55 9.76 25.44
N ALA A 221 11.51 9.46 24.14
CA ALA A 221 12.69 9.46 23.29
C ALA A 221 13.30 10.87 23.18
N GLN A 222 12.46 11.90 23.05
CA GLN A 222 12.92 13.29 23.01
C GLN A 222 13.60 13.72 24.31
N SER A 223 13.06 13.34 25.47
CA SER A 223 13.65 13.67 26.78
C SER A 223 14.96 12.95 27.04
N ALA A 224 15.18 11.79 26.46
CA ALA A 224 16.43 11.03 26.55
C ALA A 224 17.57 11.60 25.68
N SER A 225 17.32 12.68 24.91
CA SER A 225 18.31 13.42 24.08
C SER A 225 19.06 12.57 23.05
N THR A 226 18.51 11.48 22.57
CA THR A 226 19.19 10.52 21.70
C THR A 226 18.88 10.72 20.21
N ILE A 227 17.80 11.38 19.86
CA ILE A 227 17.49 11.65 18.44
C ILE A 227 18.07 12.99 18.02
N LYS A 228 19.29 13.00 17.52
CA LYS A 228 19.81 14.10 16.71
C LYS A 228 19.23 13.95 15.30
N PHE A 229 18.06 14.53 15.03
CA PHE A 229 17.62 14.71 13.65
C PHE A 229 18.67 15.59 12.94
N LYS A 230 19.58 14.98 12.20
CA LYS A 230 20.34 15.70 11.18
C LYS A 230 19.33 16.09 10.10
N ALA A 231 18.95 17.35 10.07
CA ALA A 231 18.31 17.91 8.89
C ALA A 231 19.18 17.57 7.66
N PRO A 232 18.59 17.21 6.52
CA PRO A 232 19.37 17.01 5.30
C PRO A 232 20.24 18.24 5.11
N ALA A 233 21.55 18.00 4.98
CA ALA A 233 22.51 19.06 4.78
C ALA A 233 22.12 19.81 3.50
N ASP A 234 21.68 21.06 3.65
CA ASP A 234 21.57 21.97 2.54
C ASP A 234 22.92 21.99 1.83
N SER A 235 22.96 21.46 0.62
CA SER A 235 24.09 21.61 -0.27
C SER A 235 24.18 23.06 -0.74
N SER A 236 24.51 23.96 0.19
CA SER A 236 24.94 25.31 -0.12
C SER A 236 26.39 25.23 -0.58
N SER A 237 26.54 25.18 -1.89
CA SER A 237 27.81 25.41 -2.56
C SER A 237 28.38 26.76 -2.15
N ASN A 238 29.49 26.72 -1.37
CA ASN A 238 30.39 27.85 -1.21
C ASN A 238 30.98 28.19 -2.58
N SER A 239 30.60 29.33 -3.13
CA SER A 239 31.44 30.06 -4.06
C SER A 239 31.54 31.51 -3.59
N GLY A 240 32.59 31.75 -2.80
CA GLY A 240 33.06 33.10 -2.60
C GLY A 240 33.80 33.58 -3.83
N SER A 241 33.42 34.73 -4.37
CA SER A 241 34.38 35.67 -4.95
C SER A 241 33.74 37.06 -5.14
N ASN A 242 34.49 38.03 -4.68
CA ASN A 242 34.28 39.46 -4.87
C ASN A 242 34.14 39.84 -6.34
N ASN A 243 33.24 40.75 -6.74
CA ASN A 243 33.60 42.10 -7.19
C ASN A 243 32.43 42.91 -7.70
N LYS A 244 32.46 44.12 -7.27
CA LYS A 244 31.87 45.43 -7.71
C LYS A 244 31.25 45.56 -9.09
N THR A 245 30.20 46.42 -9.07
CA THR A 245 29.82 47.53 -9.93
C THR A 245 28.79 47.31 -11.02
N SER A 246 27.78 48.21 -10.88
CA SER A 246 27.03 48.99 -11.87
C SER A 246 25.85 48.40 -12.61
N SER A 247 24.69 48.94 -12.18
CA SER A 247 23.56 49.42 -13.01
C SER A 247 23.43 48.94 -14.45
N LYS A 248 22.26 48.37 -14.81
CA LYS A 248 21.29 48.95 -15.77
C LYS A 248 20.10 48.00 -15.97
N SER A 249 18.94 48.62 -15.98
CA SER A 249 17.65 48.17 -16.43
C SER A 249 17.65 47.44 -17.78
N HIS A 250 16.87 46.38 -17.96
CA HIS A 250 15.91 46.23 -19.08
C HIS A 250 15.08 44.94 -18.99
N THR A 251 13.77 45.14 -18.96
CA THR A 251 12.69 44.53 -19.76
C THR A 251 12.72 43.05 -20.10
N GLN A 252 11.64 42.40 -19.64
CA GLN A 252 10.82 41.33 -20.26
C GLN A 252 11.48 40.36 -21.24
N SER A 253 11.33 39.06 -20.92
CA SER A 253 10.69 38.15 -21.87
C SER A 253 10.28 36.84 -21.20
N ARG A 254 9.04 36.50 -21.45
CA ARG A 254 8.36 35.22 -21.17
C ARG A 254 9.05 34.09 -21.94
N SER A 255 9.53 33.07 -21.27
CA SER A 255 9.83 31.79 -21.93
C SER A 255 9.07 30.63 -21.26
N ARG A 256 8.24 30.07 -22.08
CA ARG A 256 7.38 28.91 -21.89
C ARG A 256 8.25 27.65 -21.97
N SER A 257 8.53 26.99 -20.85
CA SER A 257 9.21 25.70 -20.89
C SER A 257 8.21 24.58 -21.18
N LYS A 258 8.38 23.96 -22.34
CA LYS A 258 7.75 22.71 -22.74
C LYS A 258 8.46 21.57 -21.98
N SER A 259 7.70 20.83 -21.16
CA SER A 259 8.16 19.54 -20.61
C SER A 259 7.96 18.47 -21.67
N THR A 260 9.04 17.98 -22.23
CA THR A 260 9.09 16.76 -23.06
C THR A 260 9.18 15.53 -22.15
N SER A 261 8.12 14.76 -22.13
CA SER A 261 8.12 13.41 -21.54
C SER A 261 8.81 12.44 -22.49
N SER A 262 9.98 11.95 -22.11
CA SER A 262 10.67 10.85 -22.80
C SER A 262 10.06 9.51 -22.36
N SER A 263 9.29 8.89 -23.23
CA SER A 263 8.86 7.50 -23.12
C SER A 263 10.02 6.58 -23.53
N THR A 264 10.60 5.87 -22.58
CA THR A 264 11.55 4.80 -22.85
C THR A 264 10.79 3.52 -23.16
N SER A 265 10.70 3.18 -24.42
CA SER A 265 10.18 1.90 -24.91
C SER A 265 11.22 0.79 -24.68
N ILE A 266 10.91 -0.15 -23.79
CA ILE A 266 11.70 -1.39 -23.63
C ILE A 266 11.24 -2.37 -24.70
N SER A 267 12.10 -2.62 -25.68
CA SER A 267 11.93 -3.65 -26.68
C SER A 267 12.20 -5.04 -26.10
N LEU A 268 11.17 -5.87 -26.05
CA LEU A 268 11.29 -7.30 -25.72
C LEU A 268 11.85 -8.02 -26.96
N SER A 269 13.08 -8.52 -26.84
CA SER A 269 13.68 -9.44 -27.79
C SER A 269 13.00 -10.82 -27.69
N LYS A 270 12.48 -11.30 -28.82
CA LYS A 270 11.97 -12.65 -29.00
C LYS A 270 13.14 -13.65 -28.88
N SER A 271 13.11 -14.54 -27.91
CA SER A 271 13.93 -15.73 -27.90
C SER A 271 13.11 -16.98 -28.23
N SER A 272 13.69 -17.73 -29.11
CA SER A 272 13.21 -18.90 -29.82
C SER A 272 12.76 -20.07 -28.92
N SER A 273 11.74 -20.75 -29.42
CA SER A 273 11.18 -22.03 -29.01
C SER A 273 12.23 -23.14 -28.82
N VAL A 274 12.26 -23.76 -27.66
CA VAL A 274 12.79 -25.12 -27.48
C VAL A 274 11.66 -26.00 -27.01
N LYS A 275 11.18 -26.88 -27.91
CA LYS A 275 10.28 -27.98 -27.59
C LYS A 275 11.03 -28.99 -26.73
N LYS A 276 10.61 -29.19 -25.46
CA LYS A 276 10.94 -30.38 -24.68
C LYS A 276 9.66 -31.13 -24.33
N THR A 277 9.51 -32.26 -25.02
CA THR A 277 8.54 -33.32 -24.70
C THR A 277 8.93 -33.98 -23.39
N HIS A 278 8.10 -33.84 -22.37
CA HIS A 278 8.18 -34.67 -21.16
C HIS A 278 7.06 -35.71 -21.12
N LYS A 279 7.49 -36.96 -21.18
CA LYS A 279 6.68 -38.18 -20.94
C LYS A 279 6.03 -38.13 -19.54
N ARG A 280 4.70 -38.24 -19.51
CA ARG A 280 3.93 -38.52 -18.32
C ARG A 280 4.20 -39.96 -17.87
N LYS A 281 4.72 -40.14 -16.66
CA LYS A 281 4.63 -41.41 -15.92
C LYS A 281 3.40 -41.32 -15.01
N SER A 282 2.48 -42.27 -15.23
CA SER A 282 1.34 -42.57 -14.36
C SER A 282 1.84 -43.19 -13.07
N ILE A 283 1.43 -42.66 -11.93
CA ILE A 283 1.58 -43.33 -10.64
C ILE A 283 0.19 -43.78 -10.19
N SER A 284 0.02 -45.08 -10.15
CA SER A 284 -1.14 -45.81 -9.67
C SER A 284 -1.25 -45.75 -8.13
N SER A 285 -2.46 -45.48 -7.71
CA SER A 285 -3.17 -45.88 -6.47
C SER A 285 -2.40 -46.70 -5.40
N LEU A 286 -2.42 -46.19 -4.17
CA LEU A 286 -2.33 -46.99 -2.95
C LEU A 286 -3.41 -46.56 -1.97
N ASN A 287 -4.53 -47.30 -2.02
CA ASN A 287 -5.53 -47.34 -0.95
C ASN A 287 -4.91 -47.96 0.30
N ARG A 288 -4.99 -47.30 1.43
CA ARG A 288 -4.88 -47.94 2.76
C ARG A 288 -5.94 -47.37 3.69
N THR A 289 -7.03 -48.12 3.77
CA THR A 289 -7.98 -48.15 4.86
C THR A 289 -7.28 -48.44 6.17
N ARG A 290 -7.44 -47.61 7.19
CA ARG A 290 -7.23 -48.00 8.59
C ARG A 290 -8.49 -47.73 9.38
N SER A 291 -9.17 -48.82 9.71
CA SER A 291 -10.19 -48.95 10.74
C SER A 291 -9.54 -48.79 12.11
N ILE A 292 -10.12 -47.95 12.96
CA ILE A 292 -9.80 -47.91 14.40
C ILE A 292 -11.13 -48.17 15.14
N LYS A 293 -11.07 -49.22 15.96
CA LYS A 293 -12.07 -49.53 16.98
C LYS A 293 -12.08 -48.48 18.08
#